data_eac87c87bd335391bf46de08175af87e
#
_entry.id   eac87c87bd335391bf46de08175af87e
#
_cell.length_a   1.000
_cell.length_b   1.000
_cell.length_c   1.000
_cell.angle_alpha   90.00
_cell.angle_beta   90.00
_cell.angle_gamma   90.00
#
_symmetry.space_group_name_H-M   'P 1'
#
loop_
_entity.id
_entity.type
_entity.pdbx_description
1 polymer ?
#
loop_
_entity_poly.entity_id
_entity_poly.type
_entity_poly.pdbx_seq_one_letter_code
_entity_poly.pdbx_strand_id
1 'polypeptide(L)'
;MNAYQQKWIDVLTNANIKDWKIKPLENDILIDLPSGSSVSTIMENLPDVIASLSLDMAEAPERLKFILRHAGEHHEYILNPTEQDLNTAKK
;
A
#
# COMPACT_ATOMS: atom_id res chain seq x y z
N MET A 1 -4.42 9.08 12.63
CA MET A 1 -4.83 8.49 11.34
C MET A 1 -5.55 9.54 10.52
N ASN A 2 -5.19 9.71 9.25
CA ASN A 2 -5.85 10.71 8.40
C ASN A 2 -6.94 10.08 7.53
N ALA A 3 -7.78 10.94 6.94
CA ALA A 3 -8.93 10.48 6.16
C ALA A 3 -8.51 9.67 4.93
N TYR A 4 -7.43 10.07 4.28
CA TYR A 4 -6.94 9.39 3.08
C TYR A 4 -6.48 7.98 3.41
N GLN A 5 -5.72 7.83 4.49
CA GLN A 5 -5.28 6.53 4.97
C GLN A 5 -6.46 5.61 5.29
N GLN A 6 -7.44 6.14 6.03
CA GLN A 6 -8.62 5.36 6.40
C GLN A 6 -9.41 4.93 5.16
N LYS A 7 -9.52 5.81 4.18
CA LYS A 7 -10.23 5.49 2.94
C LYS A 7 -9.54 4.34 2.21
N TRP A 8 -8.22 4.35 2.13
CA TRP A 8 -7.49 3.26 1.51
C TRP A 8 -7.64 1.95 2.28
N ILE A 9 -7.64 2.01 3.61
CA ILE A 9 -7.87 0.82 4.43
C ILE A 9 -9.24 0.23 4.11
N ASP A 10 -10.26 1.07 4.02
CA ASP A 10 -11.62 0.63 3.70
C ASP A 10 -11.69 0.01 2.30
N VAL A 11 -11.08 0.66 1.32
CA VAL A 11 -11.08 0.18 -0.07
C VAL A 11 -10.38 -1.18 -0.17
N LEU A 12 -9.21 -1.31 0.44
CA LEU A 12 -8.45 -2.56 0.40
C LEU A 12 -9.17 -3.67 1.15
N THR A 13 -9.76 -3.36 2.29
CA THR A 13 -10.50 -4.33 3.08
C THR A 13 -11.72 -4.84 2.31
N ASN A 14 -12.44 -3.93 1.66
CA ASN A 14 -13.62 -4.29 0.87
C ASN A 14 -13.27 -5.08 -0.38
N ALA A 15 -12.10 -4.84 -0.95
CA ALA A 15 -11.64 -5.57 -2.12
C ALA A 15 -11.30 -7.03 -1.79
N ASN A 16 -11.05 -7.32 -0.52
CA ASN A 16 -10.76 -8.67 -0.02
C ASN A 16 -9.70 -9.38 -0.86
N ILE A 17 -8.56 -8.73 -1.03
CA ILE A 17 -7.49 -9.24 -1.90
C ILE A 17 -6.75 -10.39 -1.19
N LYS A 18 -6.89 -11.60 -1.70
CA LYS A 18 -6.08 -12.78 -1.32
C LYS A 18 -5.81 -12.92 0.19
N ASP A 19 -6.79 -12.61 1.01
CA ASP A 19 -6.71 -12.74 2.48
C ASP A 19 -5.64 -11.83 3.11
N TRP A 20 -5.30 -10.73 2.47
CA TRP A 20 -4.40 -9.75 3.05
C TRP A 20 -5.01 -9.15 4.32
N LYS A 21 -4.17 -8.97 5.33
CA LYS A 21 -4.59 -8.27 6.55
C LYS A 21 -4.11 -6.83 6.47
N ILE A 22 -5.06 -5.91 6.46
CA ILE A 22 -4.80 -4.49 6.27
C ILE A 22 -5.00 -3.78 7.59
N LYS A 23 -4.00 -2.99 8.02
CA LYS A 23 -4.16 -2.20 9.25
C LYS A 23 -3.31 -0.94 9.19
N PRO A 24 -3.68 0.08 9.97
CA PRO A 24 -2.89 1.31 10.02
C PRO A 24 -1.61 1.10 10.82
N LEU A 25 -0.55 1.79 10.40
CA LEU A 25 0.70 1.83 11.11
C LEU A 25 1.18 3.27 11.06
N GLU A 26 0.90 4.03 12.11
CA GLU A 26 1.13 5.47 12.15
C GLU A 26 0.40 6.15 10.99
N ASN A 27 1.12 6.73 10.04
CA ASN A 27 0.52 7.35 8.86
C ASN A 27 0.59 6.45 7.62
N ASP A 28 1.07 5.23 7.79
CA ASP A 28 1.24 4.28 6.70
C ASP A 28 0.18 3.18 6.78
N ILE A 29 0.18 2.31 5.79
CA ILE A 29 -0.70 1.14 5.79
C ILE A 29 0.16 -0.11 5.80
N LEU A 30 -0.07 -0.97 6.79
CA LEU A 30 0.60 -2.25 6.89
C LEU A 30 -0.27 -3.33 6.25
N ILE A 31 0.32 -4.07 5.34
CA ILE A 31 -0.33 -5.21 4.69
C ILE A 31 0.43 -6.47 5.09
N ASP A 32 -0.20 -7.29 5.93
CA ASP A 32 0.35 -8.59 6.29
C ASP A 32 -0.08 -9.61 5.25
N LEU A 33 0.89 -10.18 4.56
CA LEU A 33 0.61 -11.16 3.51
C LEU A 33 0.52 -12.55 4.12
N PRO A 34 -0.40 -13.38 3.62
CA PRO A 34 -0.52 -14.75 4.12
C PRO A 34 0.70 -15.59 3.75
N SER A 35 0.90 -16.66 4.51
CA SER A 35 1.93 -17.64 4.26
C SER A 35 1.79 -18.21 2.84
N GLY A 36 2.90 -18.38 2.15
CA GLY A 36 2.87 -18.90 0.78
C GLY A 36 2.68 -17.86 -0.31
N SER A 37 2.53 -16.57 0.07
CA SER A 37 2.42 -15.50 -0.92
C SER A 37 3.74 -15.32 -1.67
N SER A 38 3.63 -15.05 -2.97
CA SER A 38 4.80 -14.68 -3.77
C SER A 38 4.98 -13.17 -3.70
N VAL A 39 5.87 -12.71 -2.84
CA VAL A 39 6.08 -11.27 -2.62
C VAL A 39 6.51 -10.57 -3.90
N SER A 40 7.43 -11.18 -4.66
CA SER A 40 7.90 -10.55 -5.90
C SER A 40 6.77 -10.33 -6.90
N THR A 41 5.88 -11.32 -7.05
CA THR A 41 4.72 -11.19 -7.93
C THR A 41 3.77 -10.10 -7.43
N ILE A 42 3.54 -10.06 -6.12
CA ILE A 42 2.65 -9.07 -5.51
C ILE A 42 3.22 -7.65 -5.72
N MET A 43 4.52 -7.46 -5.46
CA MET A 43 5.16 -6.16 -5.65
C MET A 43 5.14 -5.72 -7.11
N GLU A 44 5.28 -6.66 -8.03
CA GLU A 44 5.24 -6.39 -9.46
C GLU A 44 3.85 -5.92 -9.91
N ASN A 45 2.80 -6.50 -9.33
CA ASN A 45 1.42 -6.18 -9.70
C ASN A 45 0.80 -5.05 -8.85
N LEU A 46 1.43 -4.71 -7.74
CA LEU A 46 0.86 -3.75 -6.81
C LEU A 46 0.55 -2.40 -7.43
N PRO A 47 1.43 -1.80 -8.27
CA PRO A 47 1.10 -0.53 -8.89
C PRO A 47 -0.19 -0.56 -9.70
N ASP A 48 -0.45 -1.66 -10.43
CA ASP A 48 -1.67 -1.81 -11.20
C ASP A 48 -2.89 -1.96 -10.31
N VAL A 49 -2.77 -2.71 -9.24
CA VAL A 49 -3.85 -2.89 -8.26
C VAL A 49 -4.20 -1.55 -7.62
N ILE A 50 -3.19 -0.81 -7.18
CA ILE A 50 -3.40 0.50 -6.56
C ILE A 50 -4.02 1.48 -7.55
N ALA A 51 -3.54 1.50 -8.80
CA ALA A 51 -4.10 2.37 -9.82
C ALA A 51 -5.57 2.06 -10.09
N SER A 52 -5.91 0.78 -10.14
CA SER A 52 -7.29 0.33 -10.35
C SER A 52 -8.21 0.78 -9.22
N LEU A 53 -7.76 0.57 -7.97
CA LEU A 53 -8.54 0.93 -6.80
C LEU A 53 -8.65 2.45 -6.63
N SER A 54 -7.64 3.20 -7.06
CA SER A 54 -7.67 4.65 -6.92
C SER A 54 -8.76 5.31 -7.76
N LEU A 55 -9.26 4.63 -8.78
CA LEU A 55 -10.36 5.14 -9.60
C LEU A 55 -11.63 5.35 -8.76
N ASP A 56 -11.77 4.60 -7.68
CA ASP A 56 -12.92 4.71 -6.80
C ASP A 56 -12.72 5.70 -5.66
N MET A 57 -11.54 6.33 -5.61
CA MET A 57 -11.21 7.29 -4.55
C MET A 57 -11.67 8.69 -4.94
N ALA A 58 -12.46 9.32 -4.07
CA ALA A 58 -12.95 10.67 -4.29
C ALA A 58 -12.03 11.73 -3.65
N GLU A 59 -11.10 11.30 -2.80
CA GLU A 59 -10.22 12.20 -2.07
C GLU A 59 -9.06 12.68 -2.95
N ALA A 60 -8.55 13.87 -2.63
CA ALA A 60 -7.36 14.40 -3.28
C ALA A 60 -6.16 13.49 -2.99
N PRO A 61 -5.30 13.22 -3.97
CA PRO A 61 -4.14 12.36 -3.76
C PRO A 61 -3.20 12.90 -2.70
N GLU A 62 -2.73 12.02 -1.82
CA GLU A 62 -1.75 12.36 -0.80
C GLU A 62 -0.67 11.28 -0.79
N ARG A 63 0.50 11.63 -0.29
CA ARG A 63 1.56 10.64 -0.13
C ARG A 63 1.12 9.58 0.88
N LEU A 64 1.26 8.32 0.50
CA LEU A 64 0.90 7.21 1.36
C LEU A 64 1.85 6.05 1.12
N LYS A 65 2.41 5.50 2.19
CA LYS A 65 3.30 4.36 2.09
C LYS A 65 2.56 3.08 2.45
N PHE A 66 2.69 2.07 1.61
CA PHE A 66 2.19 0.73 1.87
C PHE A 66 3.38 -0.14 2.25
N ILE A 67 3.30 -0.77 3.42
CA ILE A 67 4.34 -1.67 3.90
C ILE A 67 3.80 -3.09 3.82
N LEU A 68 4.43 -3.90 2.97
CA LEU A 68 4.03 -5.30 2.81
C LEU A 68 4.97 -6.15 3.65
N ARG A 69 4.40 -6.91 4.58
CA ARG A 69 5.17 -7.75 5.50
C ARG A 69 4.90 -9.22 5.20
N HIS A 70 5.97 -9.99 5.08
CA HIS A 70 5.87 -11.43 4.81
C HIS A 70 7.11 -12.14 5.36
N ALA A 71 6.89 -13.13 6.22
CA ALA A 71 7.96 -13.98 6.75
C ALA A 71 9.14 -13.18 7.34
N GLY A 72 8.84 -12.09 8.04
CA GLY A 72 9.85 -11.26 8.68
C GLY A 72 10.52 -10.25 7.76
N GLU A 73 10.17 -10.23 6.49
CA GLU A 73 10.69 -9.25 5.53
C GLU A 73 9.66 -8.16 5.27
N HIS A 74 10.16 -6.98 4.91
CA HIS A 74 9.32 -5.83 4.58
C HIS A 74 9.61 -5.36 3.17
N HIS A 75 8.56 -4.94 2.48
CA HIS A 75 8.68 -4.29 1.18
C HIS A 75 7.80 -3.05 1.21
N GLU A 76 8.23 -1.99 0.56
CA GLU A 76 7.51 -0.71 0.61
C GLU A 76 7.10 -0.26 -0.78
N TYR A 77 5.92 0.31 -0.87
CA TYR A 77 5.44 0.98 -2.07
C TYR A 77 4.89 2.34 -1.66
N ILE A 78 5.37 3.41 -2.29
CA ILE A 78 4.94 4.76 -1.96
C ILE A 78 4.03 5.28 -3.06
N LEU A 79 2.78 5.58 -2.68
CA LEU A 79 1.79 6.15 -3.58
C LEU A 79 1.92 7.68 -3.52
N ASN A 80 1.94 8.31 -4.69
CA ASN A 80 2.08 9.76 -4.81
C ASN A 80 3.34 10.26 -4.08
N PRO A 81 4.53 9.76 -4.45
CA PRO A 81 5.75 10.12 -3.73
C PRO A 81 6.03 11.61 -3.82
N THR A 82 6.60 12.14 -2.75
CA THR A 82 7.02 13.54 -2.72
C THR A 82 8.38 13.68 -3.38
N GLU A 83 8.78 14.93 -3.63
CA GLU A 83 10.10 15.22 -4.18
C GLU A 83 11.21 14.67 -3.29
N GLN A 84 11.01 14.71 -1.99
CA GLN A 84 11.97 14.17 -1.03
C GLN A 84 12.13 12.64 -1.19
N ASP A 85 11.04 11.93 -1.42
CA ASP A 85 11.09 10.49 -1.65
C ASP A 85 11.90 10.16 -2.92
N LEU A 86 11.67 10.94 -3.97
CA LEU A 86 12.37 10.75 -5.24
C LEU A 86 13.86 11.04 -5.12
N ASN A 87 14.24 12.06 -4.35
CA ASN A 87 15.64 12.40 -4.14
C ASN A 87 16.36 11.29 -3.37
N THR A 88 15.70 10.69 -2.38
CA THR A 88 16.26 9.58 -1.62
C THR A 88 16.53 8.39 -2.53
N ALA A 89 15.65 8.15 -3.48
CA ALA A 89 15.78 7.02 -4.40
C ALA A 89 16.93 7.19 -5.40
N LYS A 90 17.43 8.40 -5.57
CA LYS A 90 18.50 8.67 -6.54
C LYS A 90 19.91 8.40 -6.05
N LYS A 91 20.05 7.96 -4.85
CA LYS A 91 21.38 7.67 -4.30
C LYS A 91 22.05 6.46 -4.92
#